data_e175711103995e8b9fe5bcf42eed1d88
#
_entry.id   e175711103995e8b9fe5bcf42eed1d88
#
_cell.length_a   1.000
_cell.length_b   1.000
_cell.length_c   1.000
_cell.angle_alpha   90.00
_cell.angle_beta   90.00
_cell.angle_gamma   90.00
#
_symmetry.space_group_name_H-M   'P 1'
#
loop_
_entity.id
_entity.type
_entity.pdbx_description
1 polymer ?
#
loop_
_entity_poly.entity_id
_entity_poly.type
_entity_poly.pdbx_seq_one_letter_code
_entity_poly.pdbx_strand_id
1 'polypeptide(L)'
;MFKKLAAEALGLSDIGVIVPPSDFGKVDADDYLFSEDGEKIFFLIKSKKDEYCFTNFGLIHVDGDSAVSSKRSIKRYDYATHRFSNVMIETAGTIDMDVELKFTVGDSLVFSIDVRKNFLEALKDIYKALITIGKMQQRDAVGREHALQCLGVIGSMYKLGSAPSDEAITQQYNTLLNTINGAVLDRFHRRDFSPVFERYIHN
;
A
#
# COMPACT_ATOMS: atom_id res chain seq x y z
N MET A 1 8.31 0.69 28.58
CA MET A 1 8.13 2.03 28.00
C MET A 1 9.34 2.31 27.14
N PHE A 2 9.28 1.92 25.85
CA PHE A 2 10.39 2.16 24.91
C PHE A 2 10.44 3.66 24.62
N LYS A 3 11.63 4.26 24.75
CA LYS A 3 11.83 5.67 24.38
C LYS A 3 11.64 5.77 22.85
N LYS A 4 10.52 6.38 22.42
CA LYS A 4 10.36 6.81 21.02
C LYS A 4 11.54 7.69 20.65
N LEU A 5 12.06 7.51 19.44
CA LEU A 5 13.18 8.31 18.95
C LEU A 5 12.79 9.79 19.00
N ALA A 6 13.41 10.54 19.86
CA ALA A 6 13.24 11.98 19.89
C ALA A 6 13.72 12.56 18.53
N ALA A 7 12.93 13.46 17.94
CA ALA A 7 13.25 14.10 16.67
C ALA A 7 14.68 14.68 16.62
N GLU A 8 15.17 15.15 17.78
CA GLU A 8 16.52 15.70 17.96
C GLU A 8 17.62 14.64 17.79
N ALA A 9 17.39 13.37 18.20
CA ALA A 9 18.39 12.31 18.12
C ALA A 9 18.69 11.86 16.66
N LEU A 10 17.75 12.09 15.73
CA LEU A 10 17.92 11.82 14.30
C LEU A 10 18.33 13.05 13.49
N GLY A 11 18.51 14.21 14.12
CA GLY A 11 18.77 15.47 13.39
C GLY A 11 17.64 15.80 12.40
N LEU A 12 16.37 15.51 12.79
CA LEU A 12 15.22 15.67 11.93
C LEU A 12 14.94 17.14 11.63
N SER A 13 14.69 17.41 10.37
CA SER A 13 14.19 18.67 9.84
C SER A 13 12.83 18.41 9.17
N ASP A 14 12.29 19.40 8.47
CA ASP A 14 11.11 19.20 7.63
C ASP A 14 11.42 18.27 6.44
N ILE A 15 12.71 18.13 6.07
CA ILE A 15 13.19 17.15 5.08
C ILE A 15 13.34 15.79 5.74
N GLY A 16 12.72 14.76 5.15
CA GLY A 16 12.68 13.40 5.66
C GLY A 16 14.04 12.69 5.60
N VAL A 17 14.19 11.71 6.48
CA VAL A 17 15.29 10.73 6.48
C VAL A 17 14.69 9.33 6.41
N ILE A 18 15.45 8.40 5.84
CA ILE A 18 15.06 6.98 5.89
C ILE A 18 15.51 6.41 7.22
N VAL A 19 14.57 5.80 7.93
CA VAL A 19 14.82 5.14 9.22
C VAL A 19 15.32 3.72 8.95
N PRO A 20 16.44 3.30 9.55
CA PRO A 20 16.95 1.94 9.38
C PRO A 20 16.06 0.90 10.10
N PRO A 21 16.03 -0.36 9.63
CA PRO A 21 15.19 -1.41 10.21
C PRO A 21 15.40 -1.64 11.72
N SER A 22 16.60 -1.44 12.23
CA SER A 22 16.91 -1.54 13.66
C SER A 22 16.13 -0.55 14.54
N ASP A 23 15.56 0.48 13.92
CA ASP A 23 14.86 1.56 14.61
C ASP A 23 13.36 1.58 14.32
N PHE A 24 12.82 0.61 13.55
CA PHE A 24 11.40 0.53 13.24
C PHE A 24 10.51 0.44 14.51
N GLY A 25 10.91 -0.33 15.52
CA GLY A 25 10.19 -0.40 16.78
C GLY A 25 10.26 0.84 17.69
N LYS A 26 10.82 1.96 17.18
CA LYS A 26 10.96 3.22 17.93
C LYS A 26 10.15 4.38 17.33
N VAL A 27 9.40 4.12 16.26
CA VAL A 27 8.59 5.12 15.57
C VAL A 27 7.13 5.05 15.99
N ASP A 28 6.36 6.10 15.72
CA ASP A 28 4.95 6.13 16.09
C ASP A 28 4.12 5.15 15.27
N ALA A 29 4.46 4.93 14.00
CA ALA A 29 3.77 4.03 13.09
C ALA A 29 3.78 2.56 13.54
N ASP A 30 4.77 2.11 14.33
CA ASP A 30 4.89 0.74 14.83
C ASP A 30 3.70 0.34 15.73
N ASP A 31 3.17 1.29 16.49
CA ASP A 31 2.00 1.06 17.36
C ASP A 31 0.70 0.75 16.59
N TYR A 32 0.67 0.94 15.27
CA TYR A 32 -0.53 0.83 14.41
C TYR A 32 -0.44 -0.31 13.40
N LEU A 33 0.52 -1.21 13.55
CA LEU A 33 0.66 -2.40 12.72
C LEU A 33 -0.31 -3.50 13.15
N PHE A 34 -0.86 -4.22 12.18
CA PHE A 34 -1.56 -5.48 12.42
C PHE A 34 -0.55 -6.64 12.45
N SER A 35 0.31 -6.63 13.46
CA SER A 35 1.40 -7.60 13.61
C SER A 35 0.88 -9.04 13.76
N GLU A 36 -0.30 -9.22 14.37
CA GLU A 36 -0.98 -10.51 14.52
C GLU A 36 -1.39 -11.09 13.17
N ASP A 37 -1.67 -10.24 12.17
CA ASP A 37 -1.99 -10.62 10.79
C ASP A 37 -0.75 -10.73 9.90
N GLY A 38 0.46 -10.58 10.46
CA GLY A 38 1.72 -10.66 9.73
C GLY A 38 2.13 -9.37 9.03
N GLU A 39 1.56 -8.21 9.44
CA GLU A 39 2.00 -6.93 8.92
C GLU A 39 3.39 -6.57 9.46
N LYS A 40 4.27 -6.11 8.57
CA LYS A 40 5.63 -5.67 8.92
C LYS A 40 6.05 -4.46 8.09
N ILE A 41 6.91 -3.64 8.67
CA ILE A 41 7.50 -2.47 8.00
C ILE A 41 8.59 -2.94 7.04
N PHE A 42 8.59 -2.39 5.83
CA PHE A 42 9.66 -2.58 4.85
C PHE A 42 10.45 -1.31 4.58
N PHE A 43 9.80 -0.16 4.66
CA PHE A 43 10.45 1.11 4.37
C PHE A 43 9.78 2.23 5.16
N LEU A 44 10.56 3.14 5.72
CA LEU A 44 10.04 4.22 6.53
C LEU A 44 10.81 5.52 6.30
N ILE A 45 10.06 6.56 5.95
CA ILE A 45 10.55 7.93 5.87
C ILE A 45 10.00 8.69 7.07
N LYS A 46 10.87 9.38 7.80
CA LYS A 46 10.50 10.20 8.95
C LYS A 46 11.05 11.61 8.79
N SER A 47 10.18 12.59 8.93
CA SER A 47 10.52 14.00 9.11
C SER A 47 10.28 14.42 10.56
N LYS A 48 10.45 15.71 10.83
CA LYS A 48 10.14 16.28 12.14
C LYS A 48 8.67 16.16 12.51
N LYS A 49 7.77 16.16 11.52
CA LYS A 49 6.31 16.14 11.70
C LYS A 49 5.69 14.81 11.30
N ASP A 50 6.14 14.22 10.22
CA ASP A 50 5.48 13.14 9.55
C ASP A 50 6.29 11.84 9.57
N GLU A 51 5.57 10.71 9.58
CA GLU A 51 6.11 9.39 9.29
C GLU A 51 5.32 8.78 8.13
N TYR A 52 6.05 8.31 7.12
CA TYR A 52 5.50 7.56 5.99
C TYR A 52 6.01 6.13 6.06
N CYS A 53 5.19 5.25 6.62
CA CYS A 53 5.54 3.87 6.90
C CYS A 53 4.94 2.96 5.82
N PHE A 54 5.78 2.39 4.98
CA PHE A 54 5.40 1.43 3.94
C PHE A 54 5.51 0.02 4.50
N THR A 55 4.36 -0.63 4.68
CA THR A 55 4.24 -2.01 5.15
C THR A 55 3.96 -2.93 3.96
N ASN A 56 3.89 -4.24 4.21
CA ASN A 56 3.42 -5.18 3.20
C ASN A 56 1.92 -5.06 2.89
N PHE A 57 1.13 -4.41 3.75
CA PHE A 57 -0.32 -4.25 3.57
C PHE A 57 -0.72 -2.88 3.04
N GLY A 58 0.08 -1.84 3.29
CA GLY A 58 -0.29 -0.49 2.91
C GLY A 58 0.72 0.58 3.34
N LEU A 59 0.30 1.82 3.20
CA LEU A 59 0.98 3.00 3.71
C LEU A 59 0.28 3.47 4.99
N ILE A 60 1.03 3.59 6.08
CA ILE A 60 0.59 4.29 7.30
C ILE A 60 1.26 5.66 7.30
N HIS A 61 0.46 6.72 7.29
CA HIS A 61 0.92 8.10 7.40
C HIS A 61 0.55 8.64 8.78
N VAL A 62 1.57 8.90 9.58
CA VAL A 62 1.44 9.60 10.85
C VAL A 62 1.73 11.07 10.57
N ASP A 63 0.66 11.88 10.61
CA ASP A 63 0.67 13.31 10.29
C ASP A 63 0.63 14.12 11.59
N GLY A 64 1.64 14.92 11.85
CA GLY A 64 1.74 15.79 13.02
C GLY A 64 1.56 17.25 12.66
N ASP A 65 0.65 17.95 13.35
CA ASP A 65 0.42 19.40 13.14
C ASP A 65 1.71 20.23 13.36
N SER A 66 2.59 19.78 14.26
CA SER A 66 3.91 20.39 14.49
C SER A 66 4.81 19.46 15.33
N ALA A 67 6.09 19.72 15.33
CA ALA A 67 7.06 18.98 16.16
C ALA A 67 6.81 19.08 17.68
N VAL A 68 6.07 20.10 18.12
CA VAL A 68 5.76 20.36 19.52
C VAL A 68 4.36 19.87 19.91
N SER A 69 3.48 19.67 18.93
CA SER A 69 2.12 19.16 19.15
C SER A 69 2.15 17.66 19.48
N SER A 70 1.46 17.28 20.55
CA SER A 70 1.19 15.85 20.85
C SER A 70 0.05 15.28 20.01
N LYS A 71 -0.64 16.12 19.22
CA LYS A 71 -1.72 15.69 18.34
C LYS A 71 -1.14 15.07 17.09
N ARG A 72 -1.53 13.83 16.83
CA ARG A 72 -1.18 13.06 15.63
C ARG A 72 -2.45 12.62 14.93
N SER A 73 -2.46 12.66 13.61
CA SER A 73 -3.48 12.05 12.78
C SER A 73 -2.86 10.84 12.10
N ILE A 74 -3.42 9.66 12.34
CA ILE A 74 -2.97 8.42 11.73
C ILE A 74 -3.90 8.08 10.59
N LYS A 75 -3.36 8.01 9.38
CA LYS A 75 -4.08 7.69 8.15
C LYS A 75 -3.50 6.41 7.57
N ARG A 76 -4.37 5.51 7.14
CA ARG A 76 -3.97 4.23 6.57
C ARG A 76 -4.54 4.08 5.16
N TYR A 77 -3.70 3.60 4.24
CA TYR A 77 -4.03 3.40 2.84
C TYR A 77 -3.59 1.99 2.42
N ASP A 78 -4.50 1.02 2.61
CA ASP A 78 -4.23 -0.38 2.27
C ASP A 78 -4.12 -0.58 0.76
N TYR A 79 -3.11 -1.32 0.30
CA TYR A 79 -2.92 -1.62 -1.12
C TYR A 79 -4.09 -2.43 -1.71
N ALA A 80 -4.82 -3.18 -0.89
CA ALA A 80 -5.99 -3.93 -1.33
C ALA A 80 -7.17 -3.04 -1.77
N THR A 81 -7.26 -1.82 -1.22
CA THR A 81 -8.40 -0.91 -1.42
C THR A 81 -8.03 0.41 -2.07
N HIS A 82 -6.77 0.83 -1.97
CA HIS A 82 -6.29 2.08 -2.53
C HIS A 82 -5.26 1.82 -3.63
N ARG A 83 -5.53 2.31 -4.83
CA ARG A 83 -4.60 2.22 -5.95
C ARG A 83 -3.45 3.21 -5.77
N PHE A 84 -2.22 2.73 -6.00
CA PHE A 84 -1.02 3.56 -6.07
C PHE A 84 -0.64 3.82 -7.53
N SER A 85 -0.42 5.09 -7.89
CA SER A 85 -0.15 5.49 -9.26
C SER A 85 0.71 6.75 -9.32
N ASN A 86 1.11 7.18 -10.52
CA ASN A 86 1.87 8.40 -10.77
C ASN A 86 3.13 8.53 -9.92
N VAL A 87 3.81 7.39 -9.69
CA VAL A 87 5.03 7.36 -8.85
C VAL A 87 6.18 8.02 -9.61
N MET A 88 6.84 8.97 -8.96
CA MET A 88 7.89 9.77 -9.57
C MET A 88 8.93 10.15 -8.51
N ILE A 89 10.19 10.27 -8.92
CA ILE A 89 11.25 10.90 -8.14
C ILE A 89 11.67 12.16 -8.90
N GLU A 90 11.60 13.30 -8.22
CA GLU A 90 12.16 14.54 -8.72
C GLU A 90 13.46 14.86 -7.97
N THR A 91 14.50 15.12 -8.73
CA THR A 91 15.77 15.59 -8.20
C THR A 91 15.87 17.08 -8.46
N ALA A 92 15.90 17.89 -7.41
CA ALA A 92 16.17 19.30 -7.55
C ALA A 92 17.60 19.50 -8.10
N GLY A 93 17.82 20.66 -8.74
CA GLY A 93 19.10 20.98 -9.39
C GLY A 93 20.31 20.95 -8.42
N THR A 94 21.43 21.51 -8.84
CA THR A 94 22.73 21.43 -8.12
C THR A 94 22.76 22.12 -6.77
N ILE A 95 21.76 22.93 -6.43
CA ILE A 95 21.74 23.77 -5.22
C ILE A 95 20.92 23.14 -4.09
N ASP A 96 19.85 22.38 -4.41
CA ASP A 96 18.97 21.79 -3.40
C ASP A 96 19.52 20.45 -2.89
N MET A 97 19.39 20.25 -1.58
CA MET A 97 19.94 19.10 -0.85
C MET A 97 18.91 17.98 -0.65
N ASP A 98 17.77 18.05 -1.32
CA ASP A 98 16.67 17.12 -1.20
C ASP A 98 16.29 16.47 -2.54
N VAL A 99 15.56 15.41 -2.44
CA VAL A 99 14.94 14.65 -3.52
C VAL A 99 13.51 14.41 -3.12
N GLU A 100 12.60 14.59 -4.04
CA GLU A 100 11.16 14.48 -3.78
C GLU A 100 10.61 13.17 -4.31
N LEU A 101 9.96 12.37 -3.43
CA LEU A 101 9.20 11.20 -3.83
C LEU A 101 7.73 11.59 -3.94
N LYS A 102 7.16 11.47 -5.16
CA LYS A 102 5.76 11.76 -5.43
C LYS A 102 5.00 10.51 -5.84
N PHE A 103 3.77 10.40 -5.39
CA PHE A 103 2.83 9.36 -5.85
C PHE A 103 1.39 9.76 -5.53
N THR A 104 0.45 9.12 -6.22
CA THR A 104 -0.99 9.32 -6.00
C THR A 104 -1.59 8.07 -5.36
N VAL A 105 -2.44 8.25 -4.37
CA VAL A 105 -3.21 7.21 -3.69
C VAL A 105 -4.70 7.41 -4.00
N GLY A 106 -5.36 6.36 -4.46
CA GLY A 106 -6.73 6.45 -4.96
C GLY A 106 -6.80 7.32 -6.21
N ASP A 107 -7.85 8.13 -6.31
CA ASP A 107 -8.12 8.92 -7.51
C ASP A 107 -7.45 10.30 -7.51
N SER A 108 -7.18 10.86 -6.32
CA SER A 108 -6.79 12.29 -6.24
C SER A 108 -5.83 12.66 -5.11
N LEU A 109 -5.56 11.77 -4.16
CA LEU A 109 -4.68 12.10 -3.04
C LEU A 109 -3.21 12.02 -3.47
N VAL A 110 -2.57 13.17 -3.60
CA VAL A 110 -1.16 13.27 -3.98
C VAL A 110 -0.30 13.38 -2.73
N PHE A 111 0.70 12.52 -2.65
CA PHE A 111 1.81 12.63 -1.71
C PHE A 111 3.02 13.26 -2.39
N SER A 112 3.69 14.15 -1.68
CA SER A 112 4.95 14.79 -2.06
C SER A 112 5.84 14.80 -0.82
N ILE A 113 6.91 14.03 -0.83
CA ILE A 113 7.73 13.75 0.34
C ILE A 113 9.17 14.16 0.02
N ASP A 114 9.63 15.24 0.67
CA ASP A 114 11.02 15.68 0.59
C ASP A 114 11.90 14.78 1.43
N VAL A 115 12.97 14.25 0.83
CA VAL A 115 13.92 13.35 1.48
C VAL A 115 15.35 13.84 1.21
N ARG A 116 16.24 13.73 2.19
CA ARG A 116 17.64 14.10 2.00
C ARG A 116 18.29 13.36 0.83
N LYS A 117 19.02 14.09 0.00
CA LYS A 117 19.64 13.60 -1.24
C LYS A 117 20.56 12.39 -1.07
N ASN A 118 21.19 12.25 0.10
CA ASN A 118 22.04 11.08 0.40
C ASN A 118 21.27 9.76 0.44
N PHE A 119 19.92 9.79 0.51
CA PHE A 119 19.06 8.60 0.47
C PHE A 119 18.50 8.27 -0.93
N LEU A 120 18.99 8.92 -1.98
CA LEU A 120 18.49 8.73 -3.34
C LEU A 120 18.47 7.27 -3.79
N GLU A 121 19.49 6.48 -3.44
CA GLU A 121 19.55 5.06 -3.86
C GLU A 121 18.43 4.25 -3.19
N ALA A 122 18.19 4.43 -1.90
CA ALA A 122 17.09 3.77 -1.21
C ALA A 122 15.72 4.25 -1.72
N LEU A 123 15.58 5.53 -2.11
CA LEU A 123 14.36 6.03 -2.76
C LEU A 123 14.10 5.38 -4.11
N LYS A 124 15.12 5.01 -4.88
CA LYS A 124 14.94 4.24 -6.12
C LYS A 124 14.33 2.86 -5.88
N ASP A 125 14.59 2.26 -4.74
CA ASP A 125 14.06 0.95 -4.39
C ASP A 125 12.58 1.02 -4.01
N ILE A 126 12.18 1.97 -3.15
CA ILE A 126 10.76 2.20 -2.86
C ILE A 126 10.00 2.67 -4.12
N TYR A 127 10.59 3.48 -4.97
CA TYR A 127 10.01 3.87 -6.26
C TYR A 127 9.68 2.65 -7.14
N LYS A 128 10.63 1.70 -7.30
CA LYS A 128 10.38 0.46 -8.05
C LYS A 128 9.30 -0.40 -7.41
N ALA A 129 9.29 -0.49 -6.07
CA ALA A 129 8.28 -1.23 -5.33
C ALA A 129 6.88 -0.65 -5.57
N LEU A 130 6.69 0.67 -5.41
CA LEU A 130 5.39 1.32 -5.60
C LEU A 130 4.88 1.22 -7.04
N ILE A 131 5.75 1.37 -8.05
CA ILE A 131 5.37 1.15 -9.46
C ILE A 131 4.92 -0.30 -9.67
N THR A 132 5.62 -1.26 -9.08
CA THR A 132 5.28 -2.68 -9.22
C THR A 132 3.95 -2.99 -8.55
N ILE A 133 3.71 -2.46 -7.35
CA ILE A 133 2.43 -2.55 -6.64
C ILE A 133 1.30 -2.01 -7.52
N GLY A 134 1.44 -0.78 -8.05
CA GLY A 134 0.44 -0.17 -8.92
C GLY A 134 0.12 -0.98 -10.18
N LYS A 135 1.15 -1.58 -10.82
CA LYS A 135 0.98 -2.49 -11.97
C LYS A 135 0.22 -3.76 -11.58
N MET A 136 0.52 -4.34 -10.42
CA MET A 136 -0.18 -5.53 -9.92
C MET A 136 -1.63 -5.21 -9.59
N GLN A 137 -1.90 -4.11 -8.91
CA GLN A 137 -3.25 -3.63 -8.62
C GLN A 137 -4.08 -3.42 -9.90
N GLN A 138 -3.48 -2.81 -10.93
CA GLN A 138 -4.13 -2.62 -12.23
C GLN A 138 -4.46 -3.96 -12.89
N ARG A 139 -3.51 -4.91 -12.89
CA ARG A 139 -3.70 -6.25 -13.45
C ARG A 139 -4.81 -7.01 -12.72
N ASP A 140 -4.83 -6.93 -11.39
CA ASP A 140 -5.84 -7.59 -10.57
C ASP A 140 -7.23 -6.98 -10.79
N ALA A 141 -7.33 -5.64 -10.97
CA ALA A 141 -8.58 -4.96 -11.31
C ALA A 141 -9.13 -5.41 -12.68
N VAL A 142 -8.29 -5.44 -13.72
CA VAL A 142 -8.67 -5.92 -15.06
C VAL A 142 -9.07 -7.40 -15.02
N GLY A 143 -8.32 -8.24 -14.30
CA GLY A 143 -8.63 -9.66 -14.14
C GLY A 143 -9.99 -9.90 -13.47
N ARG A 144 -10.30 -9.11 -12.44
CA ARG A 144 -11.61 -9.15 -11.77
C ARG A 144 -12.74 -8.75 -12.70
N GLU A 145 -12.54 -7.67 -13.47
CA GLU A 145 -13.55 -7.22 -14.45
C GLU A 145 -13.82 -8.30 -15.51
N HIS A 146 -12.76 -8.89 -16.08
CA HIS A 146 -12.90 -9.98 -17.05
C HIS A 146 -13.61 -11.20 -16.46
N ALA A 147 -13.32 -11.59 -15.21
CA ALA A 147 -14.00 -12.69 -14.55
C ALA A 147 -15.50 -12.42 -14.40
N LEU A 148 -15.90 -11.22 -14.01
CA LEU A 148 -17.30 -10.81 -13.89
C LEU A 148 -18.00 -10.80 -15.26
N GLN A 149 -17.35 -10.32 -16.32
CA GLN A 149 -17.87 -10.34 -17.69
C GLN A 149 -18.09 -11.78 -18.17
N CYS A 150 -17.13 -12.69 -17.95
CA CYS A 150 -17.26 -14.11 -18.30
C CYS A 150 -18.46 -14.77 -17.58
N LEU A 151 -18.64 -14.46 -16.29
CA LEU A 151 -19.79 -14.96 -15.53
C LEU A 151 -21.12 -14.46 -16.07
N GLY A 152 -21.19 -13.19 -16.49
CA GLY A 152 -22.36 -12.62 -17.17
C GLY A 152 -22.71 -13.34 -18.47
N VAL A 153 -21.69 -13.65 -19.29
CA VAL A 153 -21.89 -14.43 -20.53
C VAL A 153 -22.38 -15.84 -20.23
N ILE A 154 -21.77 -16.55 -19.29
CA ILE A 154 -22.19 -17.89 -18.88
C ILE A 154 -23.65 -17.87 -18.37
N GLY A 155 -23.99 -16.90 -17.50
CA GLY A 155 -25.36 -16.73 -17.01
C GLY A 155 -26.38 -16.49 -18.11
N SER A 156 -26.03 -15.76 -19.18
CA SER A 156 -26.92 -15.53 -20.33
C SER A 156 -27.09 -16.77 -21.24
N MET A 157 -26.11 -17.67 -21.25
CA MET A 157 -26.16 -18.92 -22.02
C MET A 157 -27.02 -20.00 -21.35
N TYR A 158 -27.28 -19.88 -20.06
CA TYR A 158 -28.12 -20.81 -19.31
C TYR A 158 -29.59 -20.57 -19.65
N LYS A 159 -30.09 -21.26 -20.70
CA LYS A 159 -31.53 -21.35 -20.98
C LYS A 159 -32.11 -22.47 -20.13
N LEU A 160 -32.96 -22.09 -19.19
CA LEU A 160 -33.79 -23.05 -18.43
C LEU A 160 -34.76 -23.74 -19.40
N GLY A 161 -34.38 -24.91 -19.88
CA GLY A 161 -35.15 -25.65 -20.89
C GLY A 161 -36.44 -26.35 -20.37
N SER A 162 -36.54 -26.57 -19.06
CA SER A 162 -37.71 -27.06 -18.32
C SER A 162 -37.66 -26.47 -16.93
N ALA A 163 -38.78 -26.31 -16.23
CA ALA A 163 -38.79 -25.79 -14.87
C ALA A 163 -37.86 -26.64 -13.98
N PRO A 164 -36.71 -26.08 -13.52
CA PRO A 164 -35.77 -26.87 -12.74
C PRO A 164 -36.36 -27.16 -11.36
N SER A 165 -35.94 -28.27 -10.75
CA SER A 165 -36.29 -28.53 -9.35
C SER A 165 -35.61 -27.49 -8.44
N ASP A 166 -36.18 -27.24 -7.26
CA ASP A 166 -35.62 -26.33 -6.27
C ASP A 166 -34.18 -26.71 -5.90
N GLU A 167 -33.84 -27.98 -5.88
CA GLU A 167 -32.50 -28.52 -5.66
C GLU A 167 -31.52 -28.11 -6.76
N ALA A 168 -31.94 -28.21 -8.03
CA ALA A 168 -31.12 -27.84 -9.18
C ALA A 168 -30.84 -26.32 -9.19
N ILE A 169 -31.83 -25.50 -8.85
CA ILE A 169 -31.65 -24.02 -8.69
C ILE A 169 -30.64 -23.72 -7.59
N THR A 170 -30.80 -24.37 -6.43
CA THR A 170 -29.92 -24.17 -5.27
C THR A 170 -28.48 -24.58 -5.60
N GLN A 171 -28.29 -25.72 -6.27
CA GLN A 171 -26.95 -26.18 -6.66
C GLN A 171 -26.30 -25.23 -7.66
N GLN A 172 -27.01 -24.73 -8.65
CA GLN A 172 -26.51 -23.76 -9.63
C GLN A 172 -26.15 -22.45 -8.97
N TYR A 173 -26.98 -21.91 -8.07
CA TYR A 173 -26.72 -20.70 -7.31
C TYR A 173 -25.44 -20.85 -6.51
N ASN A 174 -25.28 -21.92 -5.73
CA ASN A 174 -24.09 -22.15 -4.93
C ASN A 174 -22.82 -22.30 -5.79
N THR A 175 -22.91 -22.96 -6.93
CA THR A 175 -21.78 -23.09 -7.86
C THR A 175 -21.36 -21.74 -8.41
N LEU A 176 -22.29 -20.90 -8.87
CA LEU A 176 -22.02 -19.57 -9.36
C LEU A 176 -21.44 -18.67 -8.26
N LEU A 177 -22.03 -18.69 -7.07
CA LEU A 177 -21.57 -17.90 -5.93
C LEU A 177 -20.14 -18.26 -5.53
N ASN A 178 -19.82 -19.55 -5.43
CA ASN A 178 -18.48 -20.02 -5.12
C ASN A 178 -17.46 -19.63 -6.22
N THR A 179 -17.87 -19.73 -7.49
CA THR A 179 -17.03 -19.30 -8.62
C THR A 179 -16.77 -17.80 -8.60
N ILE A 180 -17.78 -16.98 -8.29
CA ILE A 180 -17.64 -15.53 -8.16
C ILE A 180 -16.70 -15.21 -6.99
N ASN A 181 -16.92 -15.79 -5.82
CA ASN A 181 -16.09 -15.54 -4.64
C ASN A 181 -14.63 -15.92 -4.90
N GLY A 182 -14.37 -17.10 -5.46
CA GLY A 182 -13.01 -17.53 -5.81
C GLY A 182 -12.35 -16.64 -6.86
N ALA A 183 -13.10 -16.20 -7.89
CA ALA A 183 -12.57 -15.33 -8.93
C ALA A 183 -12.34 -13.89 -8.44
N VAL A 184 -13.21 -13.35 -7.58
CA VAL A 184 -13.19 -11.94 -7.18
C VAL A 184 -12.43 -11.73 -5.88
N LEU A 185 -12.69 -12.55 -4.85
CA LEU A 185 -12.12 -12.34 -3.53
C LEU A 185 -10.75 -13.02 -3.38
N ASP A 186 -10.64 -14.29 -3.77
CA ASP A 186 -9.41 -15.05 -3.49
C ASP A 186 -8.31 -14.77 -4.51
N ARG A 187 -8.67 -14.62 -5.78
CA ARG A 187 -7.70 -14.52 -6.88
C ARG A 187 -7.23 -13.10 -7.15
N PHE A 188 -8.10 -12.09 -7.01
CA PHE A 188 -7.83 -10.71 -7.40
C PHE A 188 -7.93 -9.71 -6.25
N HIS A 189 -7.95 -10.17 -5.00
CA HIS A 189 -7.94 -9.33 -3.81
C HIS A 189 -6.64 -9.55 -3.02
N ARG A 190 -5.56 -9.08 -3.58
CA ARG A 190 -4.24 -9.22 -2.96
C ARG A 190 -4.11 -8.26 -1.77
N ARG A 191 -3.79 -8.82 -0.60
CA ARG A 191 -3.55 -8.03 0.62
C ARG A 191 -2.07 -7.89 0.94
N ASP A 192 -1.24 -8.91 0.65
CA ASP A 192 0.16 -8.97 1.01
C ASP A 192 1.07 -8.74 -0.19
N PHE A 193 1.91 -7.72 -0.10
CA PHE A 193 2.90 -7.34 -1.09
C PHE A 193 4.35 -7.56 -0.61
N SER A 194 4.55 -8.37 0.45
CA SER A 194 5.90 -8.74 0.92
C SER A 194 6.86 -9.13 -0.20
N PRO A 195 6.47 -9.99 -1.19
CA PRO A 195 7.39 -10.39 -2.26
C PRO A 195 7.86 -9.23 -3.15
N VAL A 196 7.07 -8.14 -3.24
CA VAL A 196 7.49 -6.96 -4.00
C VAL A 196 8.55 -6.18 -3.23
N PHE A 197 8.34 -5.97 -1.95
CA PHE A 197 9.30 -5.28 -1.10
C PHE A 197 10.59 -6.07 -0.96
N GLU A 198 10.53 -7.36 -0.70
CA GLU A 198 11.69 -8.26 -0.60
C GLU A 198 12.54 -8.28 -1.87
N ARG A 199 11.92 -8.05 -3.03
CA ARG A 199 12.62 -7.97 -4.31
C ARG A 199 13.45 -6.71 -4.48
N TYR A 200 13.00 -5.58 -3.96
CA TYR A 200 13.60 -4.28 -4.23
C TYR A 200 14.28 -3.65 -3.02
N ILE A 201 13.80 -3.93 -1.81
CA ILE A 201 14.31 -3.33 -0.59
C ILE A 201 15.19 -4.38 0.10
N HIS A 202 16.48 -4.13 0.04
CA HIS A 202 17.50 -4.96 0.68
C HIS A 202 17.87 -4.31 2.01
N ASN A 203 17.23 -4.79 3.07
CA ASN A 203 17.50 -4.37 4.46
C ASN A 203 18.58 -5.24 5.09
#